data_54d580191ba593706e24b71b5fc94d58
#
_entry.id   54d580191ba593706e24b71b5fc94d58
#
_cell.length_a   1.000
_cell.length_b   1.000
_cell.length_c   1.000
_cell.angle_alpha   90.00
_cell.angle_beta   90.00
_cell.angle_gamma   90.00
#
_symmetry.space_group_name_H-M   'P 1'
#
loop_
_entity.id
_entity.type
_entity.pdbx_description
1 polymer ?
#
loop_
_entity_poly.entity_id
_entity_poly.type
_entity_poly.pdbx_seq_one_letter_code
_entity_poly.pdbx_strand_id
1 'polypeptide(L)'
;LYGSTKVTSEHLALEYGETFGFPVWINRCGVMAGAGQFGHPAQGIFAYWIHSFVEQNPLKYIGFGGSGYQVRDCLHPKDLIPLMIKQFKEPLTTTKPRVLNLSGGINNSMSLKQLTDWCTTNIGPNKVEAANADRPFDIPWMVLDERKAKDVWDWRPTTKINEVLAEILDFSKTKSNWLKLSRQ
;
A
#
# COMPACT_ATOMS: atom_id res chain seq x y z
N LEU A 1 -11.16 -0.59 -15.43
CA LEU A 1 -12.24 0.20 -14.82
C LEU A 1 -11.78 0.89 -13.52
N TYR A 2 -11.14 0.19 -12.57
CA TYR A 2 -10.68 0.78 -11.29
C TYR A 2 -9.74 1.98 -11.49
N GLY A 3 -8.70 1.86 -12.33
CA GLY A 3 -7.79 2.98 -12.63
C GLY A 3 -8.50 4.18 -13.26
N SER A 4 -9.43 3.92 -14.18
CA SER A 4 -10.21 4.97 -14.83
C SER A 4 -11.07 5.76 -13.84
N THR A 5 -11.71 5.08 -12.87
CA THR A 5 -12.50 5.78 -11.85
C THR A 5 -11.61 6.65 -10.95
N LYS A 6 -10.39 6.19 -10.61
CA LYS A 6 -9.44 7.00 -9.83
C LYS A 6 -9.00 8.26 -10.57
N VAL A 7 -8.64 8.14 -11.85
CA VAL A 7 -8.26 9.30 -12.69
C VAL A 7 -9.42 10.29 -12.81
N THR A 8 -10.64 9.80 -13.04
CA THR A 8 -11.83 10.67 -13.10
C THR A 8 -12.05 11.41 -11.78
N SER A 9 -11.90 10.73 -10.64
CA SER A 9 -12.04 11.37 -9.32
C SER A 9 -10.99 12.43 -9.07
N GLU A 10 -9.74 12.21 -9.52
CA GLU A 10 -8.66 13.20 -9.41
C GLU A 10 -9.01 14.47 -10.21
N HIS A 11 -9.41 14.33 -11.47
CA HIS A 11 -9.78 15.46 -12.33
C HIS A 11 -10.96 16.22 -11.75
N LEU A 12 -12.00 15.51 -11.30
CA LEU A 12 -13.17 16.14 -10.70
C LEU A 12 -12.81 16.93 -9.45
N ALA A 13 -11.97 16.37 -8.58
CA ALA A 13 -11.54 17.06 -7.35
C ALA A 13 -10.72 18.32 -7.66
N LEU A 14 -9.81 18.26 -8.65
CA LEU A 14 -9.01 19.43 -9.06
C LEU A 14 -9.89 20.53 -9.64
N GLU A 15 -10.87 20.19 -10.49
CA GLU A 15 -11.80 21.15 -11.07
C GLU A 15 -12.70 21.79 -10.01
N TYR A 16 -13.15 21.03 -9.01
CA TYR A 16 -13.88 21.59 -7.88
C TYR A 16 -13.03 22.60 -7.10
N GLY A 17 -11.77 22.27 -6.84
CA GLY A 17 -10.86 23.18 -6.15
C GLY A 17 -10.68 24.49 -6.90
N GLU A 18 -10.50 24.42 -8.22
CA GLU A 18 -10.36 25.59 -9.10
C GLU A 18 -11.66 26.41 -9.15
N THR A 19 -12.79 25.75 -9.35
CA THR A 19 -14.10 26.41 -9.48
C THR A 19 -14.53 27.13 -8.20
N PHE A 20 -14.28 26.52 -7.05
CA PHE A 20 -14.74 27.03 -5.75
C PHE A 20 -13.64 27.70 -4.90
N GLY A 21 -12.43 27.83 -5.41
CA GLY A 21 -11.34 28.58 -4.81
C GLY A 21 -10.76 27.95 -3.52
N PHE A 22 -10.69 26.61 -3.44
CA PHE A 22 -10.03 25.95 -2.33
C PHE A 22 -8.90 25.00 -2.79
N PRO A 23 -7.85 24.77 -1.97
CA PRO A 23 -6.73 23.96 -2.36
C PRO A 23 -7.11 22.48 -2.38
N VAL A 24 -6.75 21.78 -3.47
CA VAL A 24 -6.86 20.32 -3.59
C VAL A 24 -5.47 19.74 -3.78
N TRP A 25 -5.18 18.67 -3.04
CA TRP A 25 -3.94 17.90 -3.15
C TRP A 25 -4.28 16.45 -3.49
N ILE A 26 -3.73 15.96 -4.57
CA ILE A 26 -3.88 14.57 -5.00
C ILE A 26 -2.61 13.82 -4.58
N ASN A 27 -2.74 13.00 -3.57
CA ASN A 27 -1.69 12.13 -3.06
C ASN A 27 -1.89 10.70 -3.58
N ARG A 28 -1.21 10.33 -4.66
CA ARG A 28 -1.22 8.98 -5.22
C ARG A 28 -0.31 8.10 -4.38
N CYS A 29 -0.89 7.33 -3.48
CA CYS A 29 -0.14 6.49 -2.56
C CYS A 29 0.19 5.14 -3.18
N GLY A 30 1.40 4.64 -2.91
CA GLY A 30 1.75 3.23 -3.08
C GLY A 30 0.91 2.32 -2.20
N VAL A 31 1.29 1.07 -2.03
CA VAL A 31 0.51 0.16 -1.20
C VAL A 31 0.63 0.55 0.27
N MET A 32 -0.42 1.15 0.80
CA MET A 32 -0.49 1.46 2.23
C MET A 32 -0.72 0.19 3.05
N ALA A 33 0.05 0.04 4.13
CA ALA A 33 -0.09 -1.07 5.07
C ALA A 33 0.25 -0.65 6.50
N GLY A 34 -0.39 -1.31 7.46
CA GLY A 34 -0.22 -1.06 8.90
C GLY A 34 -1.19 -1.90 9.72
N ALA A 35 -1.04 -1.85 11.04
CA ALA A 35 -1.93 -2.55 11.98
C ALA A 35 -3.39 -2.14 11.77
N GLY A 36 -4.30 -3.08 11.92
CA GLY A 36 -5.74 -2.85 11.78
C GLY A 36 -6.23 -2.74 10.33
N GLN A 37 -5.35 -2.84 9.33
CA GLN A 37 -5.79 -2.93 7.94
C GLN A 37 -6.53 -4.24 7.69
N PHE A 38 -7.68 -4.16 7.01
CA PHE A 38 -8.35 -5.35 6.50
C PHE A 38 -7.57 -5.95 5.33
N GLY A 39 -7.37 -7.27 5.38
CA GLY A 39 -6.71 -8.05 4.35
C GLY A 39 -7.68 -8.93 3.57
N HIS A 40 -7.61 -8.88 2.24
CA HIS A 40 -8.40 -9.70 1.33
C HIS A 40 -7.52 -10.17 0.17
N PRO A 41 -7.78 -11.33 -0.48
CA PRO A 41 -7.00 -11.79 -1.62
C PRO A 41 -6.83 -10.77 -2.76
N ALA A 42 -7.77 -9.83 -2.89
CA ALA A 42 -7.75 -8.79 -3.91
C ALA A 42 -7.18 -7.45 -3.42
N GLN A 43 -7.05 -7.24 -2.11
CA GLN A 43 -6.65 -5.94 -1.54
C GLN A 43 -6.00 -6.10 -0.16
N GLY A 44 -5.02 -5.24 0.18
CA GLY A 44 -4.35 -5.28 1.48
C GLY A 44 -3.40 -6.47 1.63
N ILE A 45 -2.56 -6.70 0.63
CA ILE A 45 -1.73 -7.91 0.49
C ILE A 45 -0.84 -8.18 1.70
N PHE A 46 -0.23 -7.16 2.32
CA PHE A 46 0.65 -7.34 3.49
C PHE A 46 -0.14 -7.85 4.70
N ALA A 47 -1.27 -7.20 5.02
CA ALA A 47 -2.14 -7.64 6.11
C ALA A 47 -2.73 -9.03 5.82
N TYR A 48 -3.22 -9.26 4.60
CA TYR A 48 -3.79 -10.55 4.20
C TYR A 48 -2.78 -11.69 4.36
N TRP A 49 -1.53 -11.48 3.93
CA TRP A 49 -0.48 -12.51 4.00
C TRP A 49 -0.10 -12.84 5.44
N ILE A 50 0.20 -11.83 6.25
CA ILE A 50 0.63 -12.00 7.65
C ILE A 50 -0.47 -12.64 8.49
N HIS A 51 -1.71 -12.15 8.42
CA HIS A 51 -2.84 -12.76 9.14
C HIS A 51 -3.08 -14.22 8.69
N SER A 52 -2.95 -14.51 7.39
CA SER A 52 -3.10 -15.88 6.90
C SER A 52 -2.03 -16.81 7.44
N PHE A 53 -0.80 -16.34 7.61
CA PHE A 53 0.27 -17.11 8.27
C PHE A 53 -0.04 -17.36 9.74
N VAL A 54 -0.47 -16.35 10.48
CA VAL A 54 -0.83 -16.48 11.91
C VAL A 54 -2.00 -17.43 12.11
N GLU A 55 -3.00 -17.36 11.23
CA GLU A 55 -4.21 -18.20 11.29
C GLU A 55 -4.03 -19.56 10.59
N GLN A 56 -2.85 -19.86 10.03
CA GLN A 56 -2.56 -21.09 9.26
C GLN A 56 -3.52 -21.30 8.08
N ASN A 57 -4.03 -20.23 7.49
CA ASN A 57 -4.85 -20.27 6.28
C ASN A 57 -3.97 -20.52 5.06
N PRO A 58 -4.31 -21.48 4.17
CA PRO A 58 -3.54 -21.74 2.97
C PRO A 58 -3.59 -20.54 2.01
N LEU A 59 -2.45 -20.26 1.37
CA LEU A 59 -2.28 -19.15 0.45
C LEU A 59 -1.94 -19.63 -0.96
N LYS A 60 -2.13 -18.76 -1.95
CA LYS A 60 -1.75 -19.02 -3.34
C LYS A 60 -1.06 -17.82 -3.96
N TYR A 61 0.02 -18.05 -4.67
CA TYR A 61 0.56 -17.10 -5.63
C TYR A 61 -0.30 -17.14 -6.89
N ILE A 62 -0.99 -16.04 -7.18
CA ILE A 62 -1.88 -15.90 -8.33
C ILE A 62 -1.21 -14.97 -9.35
N GLY A 63 -1.24 -15.34 -10.63
CA GLY A 63 -0.59 -14.59 -11.71
C GLY A 63 0.90 -14.84 -11.83
N PHE A 64 1.49 -14.43 -12.94
CA PHE A 64 2.91 -14.57 -13.25
C PHE A 64 3.46 -15.99 -13.07
N GLY A 65 2.69 -17.00 -13.50
CA GLY A 65 3.05 -18.40 -13.37
C GLY A 65 3.11 -18.92 -11.93
N GLY A 66 2.47 -18.25 -10.98
CA GLY A 66 2.46 -18.65 -9.57
C GLY A 66 3.83 -18.50 -8.88
N SER A 67 4.69 -17.63 -9.39
CA SER A 67 6.07 -17.48 -8.89
C SER A 67 6.18 -16.62 -7.63
N GLY A 68 5.21 -15.73 -7.38
CA GLY A 68 5.25 -14.78 -6.27
C GLY A 68 6.26 -13.63 -6.43
N TYR A 69 6.80 -13.40 -7.64
CA TYR A 69 7.81 -12.36 -7.89
C TYR A 69 7.24 -10.98 -8.20
N GLN A 70 5.91 -10.80 -8.22
CA GLN A 70 5.32 -9.48 -8.31
C GLN A 70 5.71 -8.60 -7.13
N VAL A 71 6.22 -7.40 -7.41
CA VAL A 71 6.77 -6.47 -6.42
C VAL A 71 5.78 -5.33 -6.14
N ARG A 72 5.67 -4.95 -4.88
CA ARG A 72 4.93 -3.77 -4.40
C ARG A 72 5.78 -3.00 -3.40
N ASP A 73 5.65 -1.69 -3.41
CA ASP A 73 6.15 -0.82 -2.35
C ASP A 73 5.18 -0.82 -1.17
N CYS A 74 5.71 -0.60 0.01
CA CYS A 74 4.95 -0.53 1.26
C CYS A 74 5.09 0.86 1.87
N LEU A 75 3.97 1.55 2.09
CA LEU A 75 3.90 2.87 2.70
C LEU A 75 3.07 2.80 3.99
N HIS A 76 3.66 3.22 5.11
CA HIS A 76 2.89 3.28 6.36
C HIS A 76 2.02 4.56 6.40
N PRO A 77 0.73 4.47 6.75
CA PRO A 77 -0.17 5.64 6.79
C PRO A 77 0.32 6.79 7.67
N LYS A 78 1.03 6.51 8.78
CA LYS A 78 1.58 7.57 9.65
C LYS A 78 2.58 8.48 8.94
N ASP A 79 3.27 8.00 7.90
CA ASP A 79 4.23 8.80 7.14
C ASP A 79 3.55 9.89 6.29
N LEU A 80 2.23 9.76 6.03
CA LEU A 80 1.46 10.79 5.33
C LEU A 80 1.14 12.01 6.19
N ILE A 81 1.01 11.82 7.50
CA ILE A 81 0.52 12.86 8.42
C ILE A 81 1.35 14.15 8.34
N PRO A 82 2.69 14.12 8.39
CA PRO A 82 3.49 15.33 8.30
C PRO A 82 3.29 16.09 6.97
N LEU A 83 3.14 15.36 5.86
CA LEU A 83 2.87 15.97 4.56
C LEU A 83 1.47 16.61 4.52
N MET A 84 0.46 15.92 4.99
CA MET A 84 -0.91 16.44 5.03
C MET A 84 -1.00 17.71 5.87
N ILE A 85 -0.28 17.79 7.00
CA ILE A 85 -0.19 19.00 7.81
C ILE A 85 0.48 20.14 7.04
N LYS A 86 1.56 19.88 6.29
CA LYS A 86 2.21 20.87 5.42
C LYS A 86 1.25 21.36 4.33
N GLN A 87 0.55 20.43 3.66
CA GLN A 87 -0.42 20.72 2.60
C GLN A 87 -1.61 21.55 3.13
N PHE A 88 -2.11 21.23 4.33
CA PHE A 88 -3.20 21.98 4.95
C PHE A 88 -2.83 23.43 5.30
N LYS A 89 -1.57 23.67 5.64
CA LYS A 89 -1.04 25.01 5.99
C LYS A 89 -0.55 25.81 4.77
N GLU A 90 -0.54 25.20 3.59
CA GLU A 90 -0.01 25.85 2.40
C GLU A 90 -0.93 26.98 1.93
N PRO A 91 -0.38 28.15 1.58
CA PRO A 91 -1.18 29.27 1.06
C PRO A 91 -1.96 28.92 -0.20
N LEU A 92 -3.14 29.51 -0.40
CA LEU A 92 -3.96 29.34 -1.60
C LEU A 92 -3.22 29.78 -2.89
N THR A 93 -2.32 30.74 -2.76
CA THR A 93 -1.52 31.30 -3.85
C THR A 93 -0.34 30.43 -4.28
N THR A 94 -0.17 29.26 -3.66
CA THR A 94 0.97 28.40 -3.96
C THR A 94 0.98 27.89 -5.39
N THR A 95 2.17 27.83 -5.98
CA THR A 95 2.43 27.27 -7.32
C THR A 95 2.91 25.80 -7.26
N LYS A 96 2.93 25.19 -6.07
CA LYS A 96 3.36 23.81 -5.91
C LYS A 96 2.47 22.84 -6.69
N PRO A 97 3.05 21.77 -7.27
CA PRO A 97 2.29 20.76 -7.99
C PRO A 97 1.20 20.14 -7.12
N ARG A 98 -0.01 20.06 -7.64
CA ARG A 98 -1.18 19.51 -6.93
C ARG A 98 -1.22 17.99 -6.90
N VAL A 99 -0.47 17.31 -7.77
CA VAL A 99 -0.46 15.85 -7.89
C VAL A 99 0.93 15.32 -7.54
N LEU A 100 0.99 14.42 -6.58
CA LEU A 100 2.21 13.79 -6.06
C LEU A 100 2.05 12.27 -5.98
N ASN A 101 3.13 11.55 -6.27
CA ASN A 101 3.24 10.15 -5.90
C ASN A 101 3.89 10.07 -4.51
N LEU A 102 3.29 9.28 -3.63
CA LEU A 102 3.77 9.01 -2.28
C LEU A 102 4.01 7.51 -2.13
N SER A 103 5.22 7.11 -1.85
CA SER A 103 5.65 5.72 -1.90
C SER A 103 6.57 5.40 -0.74
N GLY A 104 6.62 4.13 -0.38
CA GLY A 104 7.71 3.62 0.46
C GLY A 104 9.06 3.61 -0.26
N GLY A 105 9.03 3.73 -1.59
CA GLY A 105 10.21 3.68 -2.45
C GLY A 105 10.81 2.30 -2.58
N ILE A 106 11.93 2.23 -3.32
CA ILE A 106 12.60 0.95 -3.60
C ILE A 106 13.08 0.25 -2.32
N ASN A 107 13.49 1.01 -1.30
CA ASN A 107 13.99 0.45 -0.04
C ASN A 107 12.89 -0.15 0.85
N ASN A 108 11.63 0.18 0.57
CA ASN A 108 10.44 -0.37 1.22
C ASN A 108 9.59 -1.19 0.25
N SER A 109 10.21 -1.78 -0.76
CA SER A 109 9.53 -2.68 -1.69
C SER A 109 9.95 -4.12 -1.49
N MET A 110 9.04 -5.05 -1.75
CA MET A 110 9.33 -6.48 -1.74
C MET A 110 8.40 -7.24 -2.68
N SER A 111 8.87 -8.41 -3.10
CA SER A 111 8.04 -9.37 -3.80
C SER A 111 7.15 -10.15 -2.82
N LEU A 112 6.09 -10.75 -3.34
CA LEU A 112 5.23 -11.62 -2.53
C LEU A 112 6.01 -12.86 -2.02
N LYS A 113 7.00 -13.32 -2.79
CA LYS A 113 7.91 -14.38 -2.36
C LYS A 113 8.76 -13.93 -1.16
N GLN A 114 9.35 -12.73 -1.20
CA GLN A 114 10.10 -12.17 -0.06
C GLN A 114 9.22 -11.98 1.18
N LEU A 115 7.96 -11.56 1.00
CA LEU A 115 6.98 -11.48 2.10
C LEU A 115 6.70 -12.86 2.69
N THR A 116 6.59 -13.90 1.86
CA THR A 116 6.45 -15.29 2.32
C THR A 116 7.65 -15.73 3.15
N ASP A 117 8.86 -15.44 2.67
CA ASP A 117 10.10 -15.82 3.36
C ASP A 117 10.20 -15.06 4.70
N TRP A 118 9.84 -13.79 4.74
CA TRP A 118 9.75 -13.02 5.98
C TRP A 118 8.73 -13.64 6.96
N CYS A 119 7.53 -13.99 6.50
CA CYS A 119 6.52 -14.64 7.33
C CYS A 119 7.00 -16.00 7.85
N THR A 120 7.63 -16.81 7.00
CA THR A 120 8.18 -18.11 7.40
C THR A 120 9.22 -17.96 8.51
N THR A 121 10.08 -16.95 8.41
CA THR A 121 11.12 -16.68 9.43
C THR A 121 10.55 -16.16 10.74
N ASN A 122 9.54 -15.30 10.72
CA ASN A 122 9.05 -14.58 11.90
C ASN A 122 7.81 -15.22 12.54
N ILE A 123 7.07 -16.08 11.81
CA ILE A 123 5.83 -16.70 12.29
C ILE A 123 5.96 -18.23 12.31
N GLY A 124 6.52 -18.81 11.25
CA GLY A 124 6.62 -20.24 11.03
C GLY A 124 6.12 -20.66 9.65
N PRO A 125 6.20 -21.95 9.31
CA PRO A 125 5.80 -22.43 7.99
C PRO A 125 4.29 -22.32 7.78
N ASN A 126 3.90 -22.07 6.52
CA ASN A 126 2.51 -22.14 6.07
C ASN A 126 2.45 -22.73 4.65
N LYS A 127 1.29 -23.25 4.27
CA LYS A 127 1.05 -23.77 2.93
C LYS A 127 0.84 -22.64 1.94
N VAL A 128 1.78 -22.47 1.01
CA VAL A 128 1.71 -21.49 -0.09
C VAL A 128 1.92 -22.22 -1.41
N GLU A 129 0.92 -22.22 -2.27
CA GLU A 129 0.92 -22.94 -3.55
C GLU A 129 0.95 -22.00 -4.74
N ALA A 130 1.49 -22.44 -5.86
CA ALA A 130 1.32 -21.78 -7.14
C ALA A 130 -0.11 -22.00 -7.65
N ALA A 131 -0.77 -20.94 -8.13
CA ALA A 131 -2.04 -21.04 -8.82
C ALA A 131 -1.83 -20.97 -10.33
N ASN A 132 -2.52 -21.83 -11.08
CA ASN A 132 -2.50 -21.81 -12.56
C ASN A 132 -3.39 -20.70 -13.15
N ALA A 133 -3.92 -19.82 -12.32
CA ALA A 133 -4.80 -18.74 -12.76
C ALA A 133 -4.02 -17.43 -12.91
N ASP A 134 -4.25 -16.73 -14.00
CA ASP A 134 -3.74 -15.38 -14.17
C ASP A 134 -4.70 -14.34 -13.57
N ARG A 135 -4.12 -13.22 -13.10
CA ARG A 135 -4.87 -12.03 -12.72
C ARG A 135 -4.95 -11.10 -13.93
N PRO A 136 -6.14 -10.81 -14.43
CA PRO A 136 -6.28 -9.82 -15.50
C PRO A 136 -5.71 -8.47 -15.06
N PHE A 137 -4.91 -7.84 -15.92
CA PHE A 137 -4.35 -6.49 -15.72
C PHE A 137 -3.44 -6.34 -14.49
N ASP A 138 -2.83 -7.41 -14.01
CA ASP A 138 -1.83 -7.32 -12.94
C ASP A 138 -0.51 -6.75 -13.46
N ILE A 139 0.25 -6.11 -12.57
CA ILE A 139 1.51 -5.44 -12.89
C ILE A 139 2.64 -6.13 -12.14
N PRO A 140 3.71 -6.58 -12.85
CA PRO A 140 4.79 -7.33 -12.22
C PRO A 140 5.61 -6.47 -11.24
N TRP A 141 5.72 -5.17 -11.51
CA TRP A 141 6.50 -4.24 -10.71
C TRP A 141 5.73 -2.93 -10.52
N MET A 142 5.32 -2.65 -9.29
CA MET A 142 4.67 -1.40 -8.91
C MET A 142 5.39 -0.80 -7.70
N VAL A 143 6.32 0.09 -7.99
CA VAL A 143 7.02 0.93 -7.02
C VAL A 143 6.95 2.34 -7.54
N LEU A 144 6.27 3.22 -6.83
CA LEU A 144 6.10 4.61 -7.27
C LEU A 144 7.37 5.41 -6.97
N ASP A 145 7.58 6.45 -7.77
CA ASP A 145 8.68 7.41 -7.60
C ASP A 145 8.22 8.60 -6.76
N GLU A 146 8.79 8.73 -5.57
CA GLU A 146 8.46 9.77 -4.59
C GLU A 146 9.37 11.01 -4.67
N ARG A 147 10.34 11.06 -5.61
CA ARG A 147 11.34 12.16 -5.69
C ARG A 147 10.69 13.53 -5.74
N LYS A 148 9.60 13.69 -6.48
CA LYS A 148 8.86 14.95 -6.57
C LYS A 148 8.31 15.41 -5.21
N ALA A 149 7.79 14.49 -4.39
CA ALA A 149 7.32 14.81 -3.03
C ALA A 149 8.50 15.24 -2.12
N LYS A 150 9.64 14.58 -2.26
CA LYS A 150 10.86 14.97 -1.58
C LYS A 150 11.32 16.38 -1.96
N ASP A 151 11.39 16.68 -3.25
CA ASP A 151 11.95 17.93 -3.75
C ASP A 151 11.03 19.13 -3.43
N VAL A 152 9.70 18.95 -3.51
CA VAL A 152 8.73 20.02 -3.33
C VAL A 152 8.33 20.23 -1.88
N TRP A 153 8.27 19.16 -1.08
CA TRP A 153 7.72 19.18 0.27
C TRP A 153 8.72 18.77 1.35
N ASP A 154 9.95 18.43 0.98
CA ASP A 154 10.89 17.77 1.88
C ASP A 154 10.23 16.64 2.66
N TRP A 155 9.54 15.77 1.89
CA TRP A 155 8.83 14.60 2.44
C TRP A 155 9.50 13.31 2.00
N ARG A 156 9.65 12.39 2.94
CA ARG A 156 10.10 11.01 2.71
C ARG A 156 9.35 10.06 3.63
N PRO A 157 9.15 8.80 3.20
CA PRO A 157 8.74 7.76 4.13
C PRO A 157 9.83 7.54 5.19
N THR A 158 9.44 7.42 6.44
CA THR A 158 10.37 7.22 7.57
C THR A 158 10.28 5.83 8.15
N THR A 159 9.12 5.18 7.99
CA THR A 159 8.86 3.83 8.52
C THR A 159 9.42 2.79 7.58
N LYS A 160 10.31 1.94 8.08
CA LYS A 160 10.88 0.85 7.29
C LYS A 160 9.88 -0.29 7.14
N ILE A 161 9.94 -0.99 6.00
CA ILE A 161 9.02 -2.10 5.71
C ILE A 161 9.00 -3.16 6.81
N ASN A 162 10.14 -3.52 7.38
CA ASN A 162 10.20 -4.50 8.46
C ASN A 162 9.47 -4.04 9.74
N GLU A 163 9.45 -2.73 10.01
CA GLU A 163 8.69 -2.15 11.13
C GLU A 163 7.18 -2.28 10.85
N VAL A 164 6.75 -2.00 9.62
CA VAL A 164 5.35 -2.16 9.19
C VAL A 164 4.90 -3.61 9.32
N LEU A 165 5.71 -4.54 8.83
CA LEU A 165 5.38 -5.97 8.90
C LEU A 165 5.31 -6.47 10.35
N ALA A 166 6.24 -6.04 11.21
CA ALA A 166 6.25 -6.38 12.63
C ALA A 166 4.99 -5.84 13.34
N GLU A 167 4.60 -4.59 13.06
CA GLU A 167 3.39 -3.97 13.61
C GLU A 167 2.12 -4.74 13.21
N ILE A 168 2.02 -5.17 11.94
CA ILE A 168 0.90 -5.99 11.46
C ILE A 168 0.90 -7.36 12.16
N LEU A 169 2.09 -7.98 12.33
CA LEU A 169 2.22 -9.25 13.02
C LEU A 169 1.78 -9.16 14.48
N ASP A 170 2.22 -8.15 15.21
CA ASP A 170 1.84 -7.96 16.62
C ASP A 170 0.33 -7.73 16.75
N PHE A 171 -0.25 -6.94 15.87
CA PHE A 171 -1.71 -6.76 15.82
C PHE A 171 -2.44 -8.08 15.52
N SER A 172 -1.95 -8.86 14.57
CA SER A 172 -2.57 -10.13 14.15
C SER A 172 -2.63 -11.16 15.29
N LYS A 173 -1.62 -11.18 16.16
CA LYS A 173 -1.60 -12.05 17.36
C LYS A 173 -2.67 -11.68 18.38
N THR A 174 -3.11 -10.42 18.41
CA THR A 174 -4.12 -9.95 19.36
C THR A 174 -5.54 -10.02 18.82
N LYS A 175 -5.72 -10.19 17.52
CA LYS A 175 -7.01 -10.12 16.81
C LYS A 175 -7.26 -11.35 15.96
N SER A 176 -7.58 -12.47 16.62
CA SER A 176 -7.99 -13.69 15.93
C SER A 176 -9.22 -13.46 15.03
N ASN A 177 -9.27 -14.15 13.91
CA ASN A 177 -10.36 -14.06 12.91
C ASN A 177 -10.50 -12.67 12.25
N TRP A 178 -9.48 -11.82 12.27
CA TRP A 178 -9.52 -10.49 11.66
C TRP A 178 -9.89 -10.54 10.18
N LEU A 179 -9.35 -11.52 9.44
CA LEU A 179 -9.68 -11.70 8.01
C LEU A 179 -11.13 -12.09 7.75
N LYS A 180 -11.85 -12.67 8.72
CA LYS A 180 -13.28 -12.98 8.56
C LYS A 180 -14.13 -11.71 8.59
N LEU A 181 -13.73 -10.70 9.36
CA LEU A 181 -14.41 -9.41 9.42
C LEU A 181 -14.28 -8.63 8.10
N SER A 182 -13.20 -8.81 7.36
CA SER A 182 -12.98 -8.16 6.06
C SER A 182 -13.81 -8.76 4.91
N ARG A 183 -14.52 -9.87 5.15
CA ARG A 183 -15.33 -10.55 4.15
C ARG A 183 -16.84 -10.26 4.27
N GLN A 184 -17.21 -9.50 5.28
CA GLN A 184 -18.58 -9.00 5.47
C GLN A 184 -18.74 -7.64 4.76
#